data_3449dd57d1cee07a064b9bc202048c31
#
_entry.id   3449dd57d1cee07a064b9bc202048c31
#
_cell.length_a   1.000
_cell.length_b   1.000
_cell.length_c   1.000
_cell.angle_alpha   90.00
_cell.angle_beta   90.00
_cell.angle_gamma   90.00
#
_symmetry.space_group_name_H-M   'P 1'
#
loop_
_entity.id
_entity.type
_entity.pdbx_description
1 polymer ?
#
loop_
_entity_poly.entity_id
_entity_poly.type
_entity_poly.pdbx_seq_one_letter_code
_entity_poly.pdbx_strand_id
1 'polypeptide(L)'
;MQDDTLFWKMKLYFCAITFLAFGAAVTSAQPVRIAVGAASVASLPTWVAQDGGYFAREGVPAELIYIRGGPQTMSALVSGEVPFAQIYGGALLAAALTGADAVIVAGLINQPFFSIITTKGIDKPEDLRGKKIGISTFGSATDFALRLALKKWGIKADSEVTILQMRGVPEILPAMASGALNGGVMSPPTNMMAIRAGFKELAYLPQVGISFQHTSVATSRRYLERNRATAIKVLKAYRSAIERIKADKAFTIKTLSKYMNTSDNVVLDYSYNTGLPLFRPVPYPTMEGIQAALDFLADKEPKAKQAQPKDFVDLSLLQEIEKTSSGKP
;
A
#
# COMPACT_ATOMS: atom_id res chain seq x y z
N MET A 1 26.86 -76.13 -23.00
CA MET A 1 25.64 -75.71 -22.33
C MET A 1 26.06 -74.63 -21.36
N GLN A 2 25.98 -73.41 -21.78
CA GLN A 2 26.39 -72.23 -21.01
C GLN A 2 25.12 -71.56 -20.39
N ASP A 3 25.23 -71.19 -19.12
CA ASP A 3 24.19 -70.92 -18.21
C ASP A 3 23.49 -69.58 -18.51
N ASP A 4 22.33 -69.62 -19.18
CA ASP A 4 21.52 -68.43 -19.54
C ASP A 4 20.72 -67.83 -18.37
N THR A 5 20.83 -68.41 -17.19
CA THR A 5 20.05 -67.97 -16.00
C THR A 5 20.61 -66.70 -15.31
N LEU A 6 21.91 -66.40 -15.55
CA LEU A 6 22.55 -65.23 -14.91
C LEU A 6 22.19 -63.92 -15.61
N PHE A 7 21.98 -64.00 -16.95
CA PHE A 7 21.63 -62.79 -17.76
C PHE A 7 20.18 -62.32 -17.54
N TRP A 8 19.28 -63.23 -17.19
CA TRP A 8 17.87 -62.86 -16.93
C TRP A 8 17.68 -62.23 -15.55
N LYS A 9 18.44 -62.63 -14.55
CA LYS A 9 18.40 -62.04 -13.19
C LYS A 9 19.01 -60.63 -13.18
N MET A 10 20.01 -60.32 -13.99
CA MET A 10 20.59 -58.97 -14.12
C MET A 10 19.63 -57.96 -14.81
N LYS A 11 18.77 -58.41 -15.75
CA LYS A 11 17.80 -57.52 -16.42
C LYS A 11 16.63 -57.18 -15.50
N LEU A 12 16.25 -58.03 -14.53
CA LEU A 12 15.19 -57.76 -13.55
C LEU A 12 15.63 -56.75 -12.48
N TYR A 13 16.92 -56.72 -12.12
CA TYR A 13 17.41 -55.73 -11.14
C TYR A 13 17.67 -54.35 -11.79
N PHE A 14 17.93 -54.26 -13.10
CA PHE A 14 18.11 -53.00 -13.79
C PHE A 14 16.74 -52.29 -14.05
N CYS A 15 15.64 -53.01 -14.21
CA CYS A 15 14.30 -52.43 -14.32
C CYS A 15 13.72 -51.93 -12.98
N ALA A 16 14.17 -52.49 -11.83
CA ALA A 16 13.65 -52.07 -10.51
C ALA A 16 14.30 -50.79 -9.97
N ILE A 17 15.48 -50.40 -10.45
CA ILE A 17 16.18 -49.19 -9.99
C ILE A 17 15.77 -47.92 -10.77
N THR A 18 15.20 -48.09 -11.98
CA THR A 18 14.78 -46.93 -12.82
C THR A 18 13.43 -46.34 -12.44
N PHE A 19 12.73 -46.86 -11.43
CA PHE A 19 11.39 -46.41 -11.06
C PHE A 19 11.32 -45.58 -9.74
N LEU A 20 12.47 -45.25 -9.14
CA LEU A 20 12.53 -44.49 -7.87
C LEU A 20 13.11 -43.05 -8.03
N ALA A 21 13.32 -42.61 -9.27
CA ALA A 21 13.67 -41.21 -9.57
C ALA A 21 12.45 -40.45 -10.12
N PHE A 22 11.24 -40.72 -9.59
CA PHE A 22 10.14 -39.77 -9.75
C PHE A 22 10.43 -38.61 -8.79
N GLY A 23 11.26 -37.71 -9.28
CA GLY A 23 11.56 -36.47 -8.60
C GLY A 23 10.23 -35.84 -8.16
N ALA A 24 10.08 -35.55 -6.88
CA ALA A 24 9.06 -34.65 -6.39
C ALA A 24 9.19 -33.39 -7.24
N ALA A 25 8.29 -33.21 -8.21
CA ALA A 25 8.13 -31.95 -8.90
C ALA A 25 7.82 -30.95 -7.79
N VAL A 26 8.80 -30.15 -7.42
CA VAL A 26 8.57 -29.00 -6.58
C VAL A 26 7.61 -28.13 -7.39
N THR A 27 6.33 -28.30 -7.15
CA THR A 27 5.31 -27.39 -7.67
C THR A 27 5.65 -26.04 -7.06
N SER A 28 6.41 -25.24 -7.80
CA SER A 28 6.62 -23.85 -7.46
C SER A 28 5.23 -23.22 -7.37
N ALA A 29 4.81 -22.87 -6.16
CA ALA A 29 3.57 -22.17 -5.98
C ALA A 29 3.59 -20.91 -6.84
N GLN A 30 2.55 -20.71 -7.65
CA GLN A 30 2.47 -19.49 -8.46
C GLN A 30 2.55 -18.27 -7.54
N PRO A 31 3.34 -17.26 -7.89
CA PRO A 31 3.50 -16.09 -7.04
C PRO A 31 2.18 -15.36 -6.87
N VAL A 32 1.92 -14.93 -5.63
CA VAL A 32 0.77 -14.10 -5.28
C VAL A 32 1.04 -12.69 -5.77
N ARG A 33 0.25 -12.21 -6.73
CA ARG A 33 0.38 -10.84 -7.24
C ARG A 33 -0.18 -9.84 -6.24
N ILE A 34 0.61 -8.82 -5.91
CA ILE A 34 0.24 -7.76 -4.98
C ILE A 34 0.41 -6.41 -5.69
N ALA A 35 -0.69 -5.70 -5.91
CA ALA A 35 -0.62 -4.36 -6.47
C ALA A 35 -0.08 -3.36 -5.45
N VAL A 36 0.84 -2.49 -5.90
CA VAL A 36 1.46 -1.42 -5.11
C VAL A 36 1.26 -0.09 -5.84
N GLY A 37 0.61 0.87 -5.19
CA GLY A 37 0.15 2.10 -5.85
C GLY A 37 1.09 3.29 -5.75
N ALA A 38 2.16 3.25 -4.93
CA ALA A 38 3.02 4.39 -4.68
C ALA A 38 4.50 4.02 -4.59
N ALA A 39 5.36 4.81 -5.25
CA ALA A 39 6.81 4.76 -5.06
C ALA A 39 7.21 5.72 -3.92
N SER A 40 6.78 5.43 -2.70
CA SER A 40 6.99 6.24 -1.51
C SER A 40 7.06 5.39 -0.25
N VAL A 41 7.36 6.02 0.87
CA VAL A 41 7.36 5.39 2.21
C VAL A 41 6.08 4.58 2.49
N ALA A 42 4.95 4.91 1.88
CA ALA A 42 3.70 4.16 2.01
C ALA A 42 3.85 2.68 1.63
N SER A 43 4.74 2.35 0.71
CA SER A 43 4.95 0.99 0.20
C SER A 43 6.05 0.23 0.95
N LEU A 44 6.71 0.87 1.91
CA LEU A 44 7.85 0.29 2.62
C LEU A 44 7.57 -1.09 3.24
N PRO A 45 6.44 -1.35 3.92
CA PRO A 45 6.17 -2.69 4.45
C PRO A 45 6.13 -3.78 3.37
N THR A 46 5.56 -3.46 2.20
CA THR A 46 5.50 -4.39 1.06
C THR A 46 6.88 -4.66 0.48
N TRP A 47 7.69 -3.62 0.31
CA TRP A 47 9.05 -3.75 -0.20
C TRP A 47 9.95 -4.54 0.75
N VAL A 48 9.86 -4.27 2.07
CA VAL A 48 10.60 -5.02 3.09
C VAL A 48 10.10 -6.47 3.17
N ALA A 49 8.79 -6.72 3.01
CA ALA A 49 8.26 -8.08 2.93
C ALA A 49 8.85 -8.86 1.74
N GLN A 50 8.99 -8.20 0.61
CA GLN A 50 9.59 -8.79 -0.60
C GLN A 50 11.09 -9.01 -0.45
N ASP A 51 11.87 -7.97 -0.17
CA ASP A 51 13.34 -8.03 -0.14
C ASP A 51 13.86 -8.82 1.08
N GLY A 52 13.11 -8.82 2.18
CA GLY A 52 13.38 -9.65 3.35
C GLY A 52 12.99 -11.11 3.17
N GLY A 53 12.37 -11.49 2.03
CA GLY A 53 11.93 -12.86 1.76
C GLY A 53 10.79 -13.34 2.66
N TYR A 54 10.04 -12.43 3.29
CA TYR A 54 8.99 -12.82 4.24
C TYR A 54 7.81 -13.51 3.55
N PHE A 55 7.42 -13.08 2.36
CA PHE A 55 6.39 -13.76 1.58
C PHE A 55 6.81 -15.20 1.22
N ALA A 56 8.04 -15.40 0.78
CA ALA A 56 8.56 -16.72 0.44
C ALA A 56 8.65 -17.63 1.67
N ARG A 57 9.08 -17.09 2.83
CA ARG A 57 9.15 -17.83 4.11
C ARG A 57 7.78 -18.31 4.59
N GLU A 58 6.73 -17.56 4.32
CA GLU A 58 5.35 -17.98 4.59
C GLU A 58 4.81 -18.94 3.53
N GLY A 59 5.61 -19.31 2.51
CA GLY A 59 5.20 -20.20 1.42
C GLY A 59 4.21 -19.55 0.44
N VAL A 60 4.24 -18.23 0.32
CA VAL A 60 3.45 -17.42 -0.61
C VAL A 60 4.37 -16.43 -1.35
N PRO A 61 5.29 -16.92 -2.23
CA PRO A 61 6.14 -16.04 -3.00
C PRO A 61 5.28 -14.97 -3.68
N ALA A 62 5.73 -13.72 -3.63
CA ALA A 62 4.93 -12.60 -4.15
C ALA A 62 5.58 -11.97 -5.39
N GLU A 63 4.72 -11.51 -6.30
CA GLU A 63 5.07 -10.65 -7.42
C GLU A 63 4.45 -9.27 -7.17
N LEU A 64 5.27 -8.22 -7.09
CA LEU A 64 4.80 -6.87 -6.88
C LEU A 64 4.49 -6.21 -8.22
N ILE A 65 3.23 -5.79 -8.42
CA ILE A 65 2.76 -5.12 -9.62
C ILE A 65 2.56 -3.63 -9.30
N TYR A 66 3.35 -2.77 -9.94
CA TYR A 66 3.20 -1.33 -9.75
C TYR A 66 2.07 -0.77 -10.61
N ILE A 67 0.99 -0.33 -9.96
CA ILE A 67 -0.20 0.26 -10.61
C ILE A 67 -0.41 1.68 -10.08
N ARG A 68 -0.25 2.69 -10.94
CA ARG A 68 -0.42 4.10 -10.56
C ARG A 68 -1.88 4.45 -10.37
N GLY A 69 -2.20 5.05 -9.22
CA GLY A 69 -3.50 5.60 -8.91
C GLY A 69 -4.47 4.59 -8.28
N GLY A 70 -5.29 5.12 -7.35
CA GLY A 70 -6.26 4.32 -6.60
C GLY A 70 -7.31 3.63 -7.47
N PRO A 71 -7.96 4.34 -8.42
CA PRO A 71 -8.99 3.75 -9.27
C PRO A 71 -8.46 2.59 -10.12
N GLN A 72 -7.27 2.71 -10.71
CA GLN A 72 -6.65 1.65 -11.52
C GLN A 72 -6.28 0.43 -10.69
N THR A 73 -5.71 0.66 -9.50
CA THR A 73 -5.42 -0.40 -8.53
C THR A 73 -6.70 -1.12 -8.11
N MET A 74 -7.78 -0.37 -7.89
CA MET A 74 -9.08 -0.93 -7.55
C MET A 74 -9.66 -1.78 -8.68
N SER A 75 -9.54 -1.32 -9.93
CA SER A 75 -9.98 -2.10 -11.11
C SER A 75 -9.25 -3.43 -11.22
N ALA A 76 -7.93 -3.46 -11.03
CA ALA A 76 -7.13 -4.69 -11.05
C ALA A 76 -7.51 -5.66 -9.91
N LEU A 77 -7.87 -5.15 -8.73
CA LEU A 77 -8.35 -5.96 -7.62
C LEU A 77 -9.73 -6.58 -7.93
N VAL A 78 -10.67 -5.77 -8.41
CA VAL A 78 -12.05 -6.21 -8.70
C VAL A 78 -12.10 -7.20 -9.86
N SER A 79 -11.26 -7.00 -10.89
CA SER A 79 -11.15 -7.96 -12.00
C SER A 79 -10.51 -9.29 -11.60
N GLY A 80 -9.86 -9.35 -10.42
CA GLY A 80 -9.11 -10.52 -9.96
C GLY A 80 -7.72 -10.66 -10.60
N GLU A 81 -7.26 -9.66 -11.35
CA GLU A 81 -5.90 -9.63 -11.89
C GLU A 81 -4.85 -9.68 -10.79
N VAL A 82 -5.10 -8.98 -9.68
CA VAL A 82 -4.30 -9.05 -8.46
C VAL A 82 -5.18 -9.46 -7.29
N PRO A 83 -4.86 -10.55 -6.56
CA PRO A 83 -5.62 -10.98 -5.38
C PRO A 83 -5.46 -10.03 -4.19
N PHE A 84 -4.37 -9.27 -4.10
CA PHE A 84 -4.14 -8.29 -3.06
C PHE A 84 -3.72 -6.95 -3.66
N ALA A 85 -4.15 -5.88 -3.00
CA ALA A 85 -3.74 -4.53 -3.35
C ALA A 85 -3.37 -3.74 -2.10
N GLN A 86 -2.25 -3.02 -2.18
CA GLN A 86 -1.94 -1.96 -1.25
C GLN A 86 -2.58 -0.67 -1.78
N ILE A 87 -3.64 -0.21 -1.15
CA ILE A 87 -4.50 0.85 -1.68
C ILE A 87 -4.92 1.85 -0.59
N TYR A 88 -5.26 3.06 -1.02
CA TYR A 88 -5.93 4.03 -0.17
C TYR A 88 -7.33 3.55 0.24
N GLY A 89 -7.62 3.56 1.55
CA GLY A 89 -8.88 3.06 2.09
C GLY A 89 -10.11 3.71 1.48
N GLY A 90 -10.11 5.04 1.31
CA GLY A 90 -11.25 5.75 0.71
C GLY A 90 -11.54 5.39 -0.75
N ALA A 91 -10.53 5.00 -1.54
CA ALA A 91 -10.76 4.49 -2.90
C ALA A 91 -11.46 3.14 -2.88
N LEU A 92 -11.11 2.27 -1.91
CA LEU A 92 -11.81 1.01 -1.71
C LEU A 92 -13.26 1.25 -1.29
N LEU A 93 -13.49 2.16 -0.31
CA LEU A 93 -14.85 2.45 0.15
C LEU A 93 -15.72 2.97 -1.00
N ALA A 94 -15.21 3.91 -1.81
CA ALA A 94 -15.93 4.45 -2.95
C ALA A 94 -16.37 3.34 -3.93
N ALA A 95 -15.48 2.39 -4.23
CA ALA A 95 -15.79 1.26 -5.09
C ALA A 95 -16.77 0.27 -4.44
N ALA A 96 -16.59 -0.06 -3.16
CA ALA A 96 -17.45 -1.00 -2.43
C ALA A 96 -18.89 -0.47 -2.28
N LEU A 97 -19.07 0.84 -2.06
CA LEU A 97 -20.40 1.48 -2.00
C LEU A 97 -21.15 1.34 -3.33
N THR A 98 -20.43 1.26 -4.45
CA THR A 98 -21.03 1.02 -5.79
C THR A 98 -21.11 -0.46 -6.16
N GLY A 99 -20.78 -1.38 -5.22
CA GLY A 99 -20.98 -2.82 -5.38
C GLY A 99 -19.72 -3.62 -5.72
N ALA A 100 -18.53 -3.01 -5.66
CA ALA A 100 -17.29 -3.76 -5.83
C ALA A 100 -17.07 -4.74 -4.66
N ASP A 101 -16.71 -5.98 -4.97
CA ASP A 101 -16.31 -6.99 -3.98
C ASP A 101 -14.88 -6.69 -3.50
N ALA A 102 -14.78 -5.87 -2.47
CA ALA A 102 -13.50 -5.50 -1.88
C ALA A 102 -13.63 -5.28 -0.37
N VAL A 103 -12.58 -5.67 0.36
CA VAL A 103 -12.53 -5.59 1.82
C VAL A 103 -11.10 -5.27 2.28
N ILE A 104 -10.98 -4.42 3.30
CA ILE A 104 -9.73 -4.12 3.98
C ILE A 104 -9.42 -5.26 4.96
N VAL A 105 -8.22 -5.84 4.87
CA VAL A 105 -7.74 -6.89 5.78
C VAL A 105 -6.61 -6.42 6.69
N ALA A 106 -5.97 -5.29 6.37
CA ALA A 106 -5.02 -4.62 7.24
C ALA A 106 -4.91 -3.13 6.93
N GLY A 107 -4.58 -2.32 7.95
CA GLY A 107 -4.30 -0.89 7.85
C GLY A 107 -2.84 -0.60 8.13
N LEU A 108 -2.03 -0.42 7.08
CA LEU A 108 -0.60 -0.20 7.22
C LEU A 108 -0.26 1.22 7.71
N ILE A 109 -1.02 2.22 7.25
CA ILE A 109 -0.88 3.62 7.65
C ILE A 109 -2.26 4.19 7.93
N ASN A 110 -2.47 4.66 9.15
CA ASN A 110 -3.76 5.07 9.68
C ASN A 110 -3.90 6.59 9.90
N GLN A 111 -3.05 7.37 9.23
CA GLN A 111 -3.08 8.84 9.29
C GLN A 111 -2.58 9.40 7.96
N PRO A 112 -2.93 10.64 7.60
CA PRO A 112 -2.29 11.30 6.47
C PRO A 112 -0.82 11.54 6.84
N PHE A 113 0.10 11.40 5.88
CA PHE A 113 1.51 11.75 6.07
C PHE A 113 2.01 12.61 4.90
N PHE A 114 1.10 13.43 4.38
CA PHE A 114 1.37 14.39 3.32
C PHE A 114 1.68 15.77 3.87
N SER A 115 2.44 16.53 3.07
CA SER A 115 2.56 17.97 3.19
C SER A 115 1.86 18.65 2.02
N ILE A 116 1.21 19.75 2.26
CA ILE A 116 0.84 20.70 1.20
C ILE A 116 2.02 21.64 1.03
N ILE A 117 2.68 21.50 -0.11
CA ILE A 117 3.84 22.31 -0.50
C ILE A 117 3.35 23.39 -1.46
N THR A 118 3.87 24.63 -1.32
CA THR A 118 3.42 25.79 -2.10
C THR A 118 4.58 26.62 -2.60
N THR A 119 4.32 27.43 -3.62
CA THR A 119 5.21 28.49 -4.06
C THR A 119 5.23 29.66 -3.05
N LYS A 120 6.23 30.51 -3.13
CA LYS A 120 6.32 31.76 -2.31
C LYS A 120 5.06 32.60 -2.47
N GLY A 121 4.66 33.28 -1.40
CA GLY A 121 3.46 34.12 -1.38
C GLY A 121 2.15 33.38 -1.08
N ILE A 122 2.22 32.10 -0.71
CA ILE A 122 1.11 31.32 -0.16
C ILE A 122 1.52 30.90 1.24
N ASP A 123 1.09 31.65 2.25
CA ASP A 123 1.58 31.57 3.62
C ASP A 123 0.58 31.02 4.61
N LYS A 124 -0.69 31.01 4.23
CA LYS A 124 -1.82 30.50 5.02
C LYS A 124 -2.85 29.82 4.11
N PRO A 125 -3.72 28.96 4.64
CA PRO A 125 -4.69 28.21 3.84
C PRO A 125 -5.57 29.08 2.94
N GLU A 126 -5.95 30.26 3.37
CA GLU A 126 -6.81 31.18 2.59
C GLU A 126 -6.17 31.63 1.29
N ASP A 127 -4.85 31.69 1.23
CA ASP A 127 -4.08 32.08 0.03
C ASP A 127 -4.15 31.02 -1.08
N LEU A 128 -4.68 29.80 -0.78
CA LEU A 128 -4.92 28.77 -1.78
C LEU A 128 -6.08 29.12 -2.74
N ARG A 129 -6.94 30.08 -2.38
CA ARG A 129 -8.04 30.51 -3.26
C ARG A 129 -7.52 31.05 -4.59
N GLY A 130 -8.10 30.56 -5.68
CA GLY A 130 -7.67 30.89 -7.05
C GLY A 130 -6.38 30.22 -7.51
N LYS A 131 -5.79 29.32 -6.69
CA LYS A 131 -4.52 28.65 -7.01
C LYS A 131 -4.74 27.28 -7.64
N LYS A 132 -3.71 26.80 -8.35
CA LYS A 132 -3.63 25.47 -8.98
C LYS A 132 -2.83 24.55 -8.08
N ILE A 133 -3.46 23.51 -7.54
CA ILE A 133 -2.84 22.56 -6.61
C ILE A 133 -2.82 21.16 -7.24
N GLY A 134 -1.61 20.59 -7.28
CA GLY A 134 -1.35 19.27 -7.85
C GLY A 134 -1.68 18.14 -6.87
N ILE A 135 -2.32 17.10 -7.40
CA ILE A 135 -2.53 15.81 -6.73
C ILE A 135 -2.01 14.69 -7.64
N SER A 136 -1.86 13.46 -7.12
CA SER A 136 -1.45 12.34 -7.98
C SER A 136 -2.53 12.01 -9.02
N THR A 137 -3.70 11.58 -8.59
CA THR A 137 -4.88 11.31 -9.42
C THR A 137 -6.15 11.62 -8.64
N PHE A 138 -7.25 11.92 -9.34
CA PHE A 138 -8.56 12.04 -8.69
C PHE A 138 -8.97 10.71 -8.06
N GLY A 139 -9.56 10.75 -6.85
CA GLY A 139 -9.93 9.60 -6.05
C GLY A 139 -8.75 8.91 -5.34
N SER A 140 -7.54 9.46 -5.42
CA SER A 140 -6.37 8.97 -4.69
C SER A 140 -6.28 9.55 -3.27
N ALA A 141 -5.34 9.02 -2.48
CA ALA A 141 -5.07 9.54 -1.14
C ALA A 141 -4.70 11.02 -1.10
N THR A 142 -3.99 11.54 -2.11
CA THR A 142 -3.63 12.98 -2.20
C THR A 142 -4.84 13.86 -2.50
N ASP A 143 -5.77 13.40 -3.33
CA ASP A 143 -7.01 14.11 -3.63
C ASP A 143 -7.90 14.22 -2.37
N PHE A 144 -8.13 13.09 -1.72
CA PHE A 144 -8.93 13.08 -0.48
C PHE A 144 -8.28 13.92 0.61
N ALA A 145 -6.98 13.80 0.82
CA ALA A 145 -6.26 14.55 1.84
C ALA A 145 -6.37 16.07 1.60
N LEU A 146 -6.21 16.51 0.35
CA LEU A 146 -6.40 17.92 -0.02
C LEU A 146 -7.83 18.38 0.26
N ARG A 147 -8.82 17.63 -0.22
CA ARG A 147 -10.24 18.00 -0.06
C ARG A 147 -10.67 18.05 1.40
N LEU A 148 -10.21 17.11 2.22
CA LEU A 148 -10.47 17.13 3.66
C LEU A 148 -9.80 18.33 4.34
N ALA A 149 -8.57 18.68 3.97
CA ALA A 149 -7.90 19.86 4.48
C ALA A 149 -8.63 21.15 4.07
N LEU A 150 -8.98 21.28 2.80
CA LEU A 150 -9.75 22.44 2.29
C LEU A 150 -11.10 22.55 3.01
N LYS A 151 -11.85 21.45 3.18
CA LYS A 151 -13.12 21.42 3.92
C LYS A 151 -12.94 21.92 5.36
N LYS A 152 -11.89 21.46 6.04
CA LYS A 152 -11.56 21.89 7.40
C LYS A 152 -11.21 23.39 7.50
N TRP A 153 -10.62 23.96 6.46
CA TRP A 153 -10.29 25.38 6.36
C TRP A 153 -11.43 26.24 5.80
N GLY A 154 -12.61 25.66 5.52
CA GLY A 154 -13.75 26.38 4.95
C GLY A 154 -13.52 26.85 3.50
N ILE A 155 -12.67 26.13 2.75
CA ILE A 155 -12.37 26.42 1.34
C ILE A 155 -13.06 25.37 0.47
N LYS A 156 -13.82 25.83 -0.52
CA LYS A 156 -14.54 24.94 -1.43
C LYS A 156 -13.58 24.42 -2.51
N ALA A 157 -13.34 23.10 -2.50
CA ALA A 157 -12.61 22.43 -3.55
C ALA A 157 -13.32 22.62 -4.92
N ASP A 158 -12.54 22.62 -5.99
CA ASP A 158 -12.95 22.76 -7.41
C ASP A 158 -13.53 24.14 -7.79
N SER A 159 -14.16 24.87 -6.88
CA SER A 159 -14.70 26.21 -7.15
C SER A 159 -13.76 27.34 -6.69
N GLU A 160 -13.08 27.19 -5.56
CA GLU A 160 -12.15 28.19 -5.04
C GLU A 160 -10.68 27.78 -5.24
N VAL A 161 -10.40 26.49 -5.46
CA VAL A 161 -9.06 25.94 -5.72
C VAL A 161 -9.13 25.04 -6.95
N THR A 162 -8.29 25.26 -7.93
CA THR A 162 -8.20 24.40 -9.11
C THR A 162 -7.33 23.18 -8.77
N ILE A 163 -7.91 22.00 -8.76
CA ILE A 163 -7.20 20.75 -8.48
C ILE A 163 -6.78 20.10 -9.81
N LEU A 164 -5.50 19.79 -9.96
CA LEU A 164 -4.94 19.19 -11.18
C LEU A 164 -4.28 17.84 -10.86
N GLN A 165 -4.61 16.80 -11.63
CA GLN A 165 -3.97 15.51 -11.48
C GLN A 165 -2.67 15.43 -12.28
N MET A 166 -1.61 14.88 -11.66
CA MET A 166 -0.24 14.83 -12.19
C MET A 166 0.25 13.40 -12.47
N ARG A 167 -0.64 12.39 -12.41
CA ARG A 167 -0.35 10.95 -12.54
C ARG A 167 0.40 10.32 -11.37
N GLY A 168 1.15 11.07 -10.57
CA GLY A 168 1.88 10.59 -9.41
C GLY A 168 2.41 11.75 -8.57
N VAL A 169 2.87 11.45 -7.35
CA VAL A 169 3.47 12.47 -6.47
C VAL A 169 4.81 13.01 -7.01
N PRO A 170 5.70 12.18 -7.59
CA PRO A 170 6.97 12.68 -8.13
C PRO A 170 6.80 13.74 -9.22
N GLU A 171 5.72 13.67 -10.00
CA GLU A 171 5.45 14.58 -11.11
C GLU A 171 4.98 16.00 -10.67
N ILE A 172 4.60 16.15 -9.39
CA ILE A 172 4.12 17.42 -8.84
C ILE A 172 5.28 18.43 -8.73
N LEU A 173 6.45 18.01 -8.24
CA LEU A 173 7.58 18.91 -8.03
C LEU A 173 8.09 19.55 -9.34
N PRO A 174 8.33 18.79 -10.43
CA PRO A 174 8.67 19.40 -11.72
C PRO A 174 7.62 20.38 -12.24
N ALA A 175 6.33 20.07 -12.05
CA ALA A 175 5.24 20.94 -12.47
C ALA A 175 5.19 22.26 -11.65
N MET A 176 5.53 22.21 -10.37
CA MET A 176 5.71 23.42 -9.57
C MET A 176 6.94 24.22 -10.01
N ALA A 177 8.04 23.56 -10.30
CA ALA A 177 9.29 24.19 -10.75
C ALA A 177 9.12 24.93 -12.11
N SER A 178 8.27 24.39 -13.00
CA SER A 178 7.92 25.04 -14.27
C SER A 178 6.88 26.15 -14.14
N GLY A 179 6.31 26.38 -12.95
CA GLY A 179 5.24 27.35 -12.74
C GLY A 179 3.83 26.88 -13.17
N ALA A 180 3.67 25.63 -13.59
CA ALA A 180 2.36 25.07 -13.97
C ALA A 180 1.43 24.91 -12.76
N LEU A 181 1.99 24.73 -11.55
CA LEU A 181 1.29 24.60 -10.29
C LEU A 181 1.77 25.66 -9.28
N ASN A 182 0.84 26.10 -8.43
CA ASN A 182 1.13 26.96 -7.28
C ASN A 182 1.43 26.16 -6.01
N GLY A 183 1.11 24.87 -6.00
CA GLY A 183 1.39 23.97 -4.91
C GLY A 183 0.99 22.55 -5.24
N GLY A 184 1.20 21.64 -4.28
CA GLY A 184 0.80 20.24 -4.44
C GLY A 184 0.85 19.45 -3.15
N VAL A 185 0.16 18.31 -3.14
CA VAL A 185 0.13 17.38 -2.01
C VAL A 185 1.20 16.32 -2.21
N MET A 186 2.20 16.32 -1.34
CA MET A 186 3.39 15.47 -1.48
C MET A 186 3.64 14.63 -0.23
N SER A 187 4.05 13.40 -0.44
CA SER A 187 4.58 12.51 0.62
C SER A 187 6.11 12.48 0.58
N PRO A 188 6.77 11.98 1.64
CA PRO A 188 8.19 11.66 1.58
C PRO A 188 8.51 10.66 0.45
N PRO A 189 9.59 10.88 -0.30
CA PRO A 189 10.61 11.92 -0.12
C PRO A 189 10.31 13.24 -0.85
N THR A 190 9.29 13.30 -1.72
CA THR A 190 9.06 14.43 -2.65
C THR A 190 8.84 15.75 -1.92
N ASN A 191 8.12 15.75 -0.78
CA ASN A 191 7.92 16.95 0.03
C ASN A 191 9.25 17.55 0.51
N MET A 192 10.17 16.71 1.01
CA MET A 192 11.50 17.16 1.43
C MET A 192 12.31 17.70 0.26
N MET A 193 12.26 17.02 -0.90
CA MET A 193 12.95 17.50 -2.11
C MET A 193 12.41 18.87 -2.54
N ALA A 194 11.10 19.08 -2.44
CA ALA A 194 10.47 20.37 -2.74
C ALA A 194 10.93 21.47 -1.76
N ILE A 195 11.00 21.19 -0.47
CA ILE A 195 11.50 22.12 0.54
C ILE A 195 12.96 22.49 0.26
N ARG A 196 13.82 21.52 -0.07
CA ARG A 196 15.21 21.76 -0.47
C ARG A 196 15.33 22.60 -1.76
N ALA A 197 14.36 22.47 -2.66
CA ALA A 197 14.29 23.31 -3.88
C ALA A 197 13.75 24.74 -3.62
N GLY A 198 13.47 25.11 -2.36
CA GLY A 198 13.05 26.45 -1.96
C GLY A 198 11.54 26.67 -1.97
N PHE A 199 10.74 25.62 -2.12
CA PHE A 199 9.30 25.67 -1.91
C PHE A 199 8.97 25.65 -0.41
N LYS A 200 7.77 26.10 -0.05
CA LYS A 200 7.33 26.22 1.33
C LYS A 200 6.38 25.08 1.71
N GLU A 201 6.56 24.52 2.90
CA GLU A 201 5.52 23.69 3.51
C GLU A 201 4.46 24.60 4.12
N LEU A 202 3.28 24.63 3.49
CA LEU A 202 2.12 25.37 3.99
C LEU A 202 1.49 24.63 5.18
N ALA A 203 1.38 23.32 5.06
CA ALA A 203 0.80 22.49 6.11
C ALA A 203 1.35 21.05 6.08
N TYR A 204 1.66 20.51 7.26
CA TYR A 204 1.90 19.10 7.49
C TYR A 204 0.59 18.44 7.94
N LEU A 205 -0.02 17.65 7.08
CA LEU A 205 -1.40 17.17 7.26
C LEU A 205 -1.66 16.33 8.52
N PRO A 206 -0.69 15.55 9.06
CA PRO A 206 -0.89 14.92 10.37
C PRO A 206 -1.23 15.90 11.50
N GLN A 207 -0.75 17.14 11.42
CA GLN A 207 -1.01 18.19 12.42
C GLN A 207 -2.34 18.94 12.18
N VAL A 208 -2.94 18.78 11.02
CA VAL A 208 -4.24 19.41 10.68
C VAL A 208 -5.40 18.76 11.43
N GLY A 209 -5.20 17.56 12.03
CA GLY A 209 -6.23 16.86 12.80
C GLY A 209 -7.32 16.28 11.89
N ILE A 210 -6.93 15.59 10.85
CA ILE A 210 -7.80 14.86 9.93
C ILE A 210 -7.67 13.37 10.21
N SER A 211 -8.78 12.68 10.47
CA SER A 211 -8.82 11.23 10.55
C SER A 211 -8.73 10.62 9.15
N PHE A 212 -7.89 9.59 8.98
CA PHE A 212 -7.57 9.11 7.65
C PHE A 212 -7.10 7.65 7.65
N GLN A 213 -7.77 6.78 6.91
CA GLN A 213 -7.26 5.46 6.59
C GLN A 213 -6.44 5.55 5.30
N HIS A 214 -5.11 5.77 5.45
CA HIS A 214 -4.25 6.04 4.30
C HIS A 214 -3.96 4.76 3.50
N THR A 215 -3.13 3.87 4.03
CA THR A 215 -2.69 2.68 3.31
C THR A 215 -3.29 1.43 3.93
N SER A 216 -4.03 0.70 3.11
CA SER A 216 -4.66 -0.57 3.49
C SER A 216 -4.12 -1.71 2.64
N VAL A 217 -4.10 -2.92 3.18
CA VAL A 217 -4.06 -4.16 2.39
C VAL A 217 -5.49 -4.57 2.15
N ALA A 218 -5.85 -4.71 0.89
CA ALA A 218 -7.19 -5.07 0.43
C ALA A 218 -7.18 -6.35 -0.37
N THR A 219 -8.31 -7.04 -0.35
CA THR A 219 -8.60 -8.23 -1.17
C THR A 219 -10.11 -8.28 -1.46
N SER A 220 -10.61 -9.28 -2.20
CA SER A 220 -12.04 -9.51 -2.35
C SER A 220 -12.55 -10.52 -1.31
N ARG A 221 -13.82 -10.41 -0.90
CA ARG A 221 -14.45 -11.38 -0.01
C ARG A 221 -14.49 -12.77 -0.65
N ARG A 222 -14.79 -12.83 -1.96
CA ARG A 222 -14.74 -14.07 -2.75
C ARG A 222 -13.37 -14.73 -2.73
N TYR A 223 -12.28 -13.94 -2.77
CA TYR A 223 -10.93 -14.48 -2.65
C TYR A 223 -10.69 -15.06 -1.27
N LEU A 224 -11.12 -14.37 -0.20
CA LEU A 224 -10.96 -14.83 1.18
C LEU A 224 -11.70 -16.15 1.44
N GLU A 225 -12.89 -16.33 0.92
CA GLU A 225 -13.66 -17.57 1.06
C GLU A 225 -12.88 -18.80 0.57
N ARG A 226 -12.09 -18.63 -0.49
CA ARG A 226 -11.34 -19.73 -1.13
C ARG A 226 -9.89 -19.83 -0.70
N ASN A 227 -9.30 -18.74 -0.23
CA ASN A 227 -7.86 -18.59 -0.03
C ASN A 227 -7.50 -17.97 1.34
N ARG A 228 -8.33 -18.20 2.36
CA ARG A 228 -8.13 -17.62 3.69
C ARG A 228 -6.74 -17.90 4.26
N ALA A 229 -6.24 -19.14 4.11
CA ALA A 229 -4.89 -19.50 4.57
C ALA A 229 -3.79 -18.69 3.87
N THR A 230 -3.94 -18.43 2.57
CA THR A 230 -3.01 -17.57 1.82
C THR A 230 -3.06 -16.13 2.34
N ALA A 231 -4.24 -15.60 2.62
CA ALA A 231 -4.40 -14.24 3.17
C ALA A 231 -3.72 -14.09 4.55
N ILE A 232 -3.88 -15.07 5.44
CA ILE A 232 -3.19 -15.11 6.74
C ILE A 232 -1.67 -15.09 6.55
N LYS A 233 -1.12 -15.88 5.63
CA LYS A 233 0.32 -15.93 5.32
C LYS A 233 0.82 -14.59 4.78
N VAL A 234 0.07 -13.95 3.89
CA VAL A 234 0.40 -12.61 3.38
C VAL A 234 0.44 -11.59 4.53
N LEU A 235 -0.53 -11.62 5.45
CA LEU A 235 -0.55 -10.69 6.59
C LEU A 235 0.56 -10.98 7.61
N LYS A 236 0.94 -12.25 7.82
CA LYS A 236 2.13 -12.62 8.63
C LYS A 236 3.41 -12.05 8.02
N ALA A 237 3.56 -12.12 6.69
CA ALA A 237 4.70 -11.53 6.01
C ALA A 237 4.76 -10.01 6.18
N TYR A 238 3.64 -9.30 6.12
CA TYR A 238 3.56 -7.87 6.42
C TYR A 238 3.95 -7.55 7.86
N ARG A 239 3.48 -8.33 8.83
CA ARG A 239 3.83 -8.17 10.25
C ARG A 239 5.33 -8.31 10.46
N SER A 240 5.94 -9.39 9.94
CA SER A 240 7.40 -9.61 10.02
C SER A 240 8.19 -8.50 9.33
N ALA A 241 7.68 -7.96 8.23
CA ALA A 241 8.29 -6.80 7.56
C ALA A 241 8.26 -5.54 8.44
N ILE A 242 7.14 -5.28 9.11
CA ILE A 242 7.01 -4.14 10.04
C ILE A 242 7.97 -4.30 11.22
N GLU A 243 8.10 -5.50 11.77
CA GLU A 243 9.08 -5.80 12.83
C GLU A 243 10.52 -5.54 12.34
N ARG A 244 10.84 -5.96 11.11
CA ARG A 244 12.16 -5.73 10.49
C ARG A 244 12.44 -4.24 10.27
N ILE A 245 11.47 -3.46 9.79
CA ILE A 245 11.59 -2.00 9.61
C ILE A 245 12.02 -1.33 10.92
N LYS A 246 11.45 -1.78 12.04
CA LYS A 246 11.74 -1.23 13.36
C LYS A 246 13.08 -1.68 13.92
N ALA A 247 13.48 -2.92 13.63
CA ALA A 247 14.66 -3.54 14.20
C ALA A 247 15.95 -3.28 13.40
N ASP A 248 15.85 -3.05 12.08
CA ASP A 248 17.01 -2.97 11.20
C ASP A 248 16.93 -1.77 10.26
N LYS A 249 17.47 -0.64 10.73
CA LYS A 249 17.55 0.58 9.92
C LYS A 249 18.38 0.39 8.66
N ALA A 250 19.50 -0.33 8.74
CA ALA A 250 20.41 -0.46 7.59
C ALA A 250 19.76 -1.23 6.44
N PHE A 251 19.09 -2.35 6.72
CA PHE A 251 18.31 -3.09 5.74
C PHE A 251 17.18 -2.24 5.17
N THR A 252 16.47 -1.50 6.02
CA THR A 252 15.33 -0.67 5.62
C THR A 252 15.77 0.47 4.70
N ILE A 253 16.89 1.15 5.00
CA ILE A 253 17.49 2.19 4.15
C ILE A 253 17.90 1.61 2.79
N LYS A 254 18.54 0.43 2.78
CA LYS A 254 18.89 -0.26 1.51
C LYS A 254 17.65 -0.54 0.66
N THR A 255 16.57 -1.00 1.28
CA THR A 255 15.30 -1.25 0.60
C THR A 255 14.69 0.05 0.06
N LEU A 256 14.65 1.12 0.86
CA LEU A 256 14.21 2.45 0.41
C LEU A 256 15.04 2.94 -0.79
N SER A 257 16.36 2.85 -0.70
CA SER A 257 17.29 3.26 -1.79
C SER A 257 16.96 2.56 -3.10
N LYS A 258 16.75 1.23 -3.05
CA LYS A 258 16.41 0.41 -4.22
C LYS A 258 15.11 0.85 -4.88
N TYR A 259 14.02 0.93 -4.12
CA TYR A 259 12.68 1.16 -4.69
C TYR A 259 12.36 2.63 -4.96
N MET A 260 13.01 3.55 -4.26
CA MET A 260 12.90 4.98 -4.52
C MET A 260 13.93 5.48 -5.53
N ASN A 261 14.83 4.59 -5.98
CA ASN A 261 15.90 4.89 -6.94
C ASN A 261 16.72 6.13 -6.55
N THR A 262 17.18 6.19 -5.31
CA THR A 262 18.00 7.28 -4.77
C THR A 262 19.09 6.75 -3.87
N SER A 263 20.26 7.41 -3.90
CA SER A 263 21.39 7.17 -2.99
C SER A 263 21.64 8.37 -2.05
N ASP A 264 20.78 9.38 -2.08
CA ASP A 264 20.89 10.55 -1.18
C ASP A 264 20.56 10.12 0.26
N ASN A 265 21.58 9.99 1.10
CA ASN A 265 21.43 9.56 2.50
C ASN A 265 20.50 10.48 3.30
N VAL A 266 20.46 11.78 3.00
CA VAL A 266 19.57 12.73 3.70
C VAL A 266 18.11 12.44 3.36
N VAL A 267 17.83 12.16 2.09
CA VAL A 267 16.49 11.76 1.62
C VAL A 267 16.07 10.42 2.22
N LEU A 268 16.99 9.47 2.28
CA LEU A 268 16.73 8.13 2.81
C LEU A 268 16.50 8.16 4.33
N ASP A 269 17.34 8.88 5.08
CA ASP A 269 17.16 9.05 6.52
C ASP A 269 15.87 9.79 6.87
N TYR A 270 15.53 10.84 6.13
CA TYR A 270 14.27 11.55 6.29
C TYR A 270 13.08 10.61 6.05
N SER A 271 13.12 9.83 4.96
CA SER A 271 12.06 8.88 4.61
C SER A 271 11.90 7.80 5.66
N TYR A 272 13.00 7.26 6.18
CA TYR A 272 12.99 6.28 7.26
C TYR A 272 12.39 6.87 8.54
N ASN A 273 12.91 8.01 9.01
CA ASN A 273 12.48 8.62 10.26
C ASN A 273 11.02 9.08 10.21
N THR A 274 10.54 9.54 9.07
CA THR A 274 9.14 9.92 8.86
C THR A 274 8.23 8.68 8.76
N GLY A 275 8.71 7.62 8.14
CA GLY A 275 7.94 6.38 7.95
C GLY A 275 7.84 5.51 9.19
N LEU A 276 8.91 5.42 9.97
CA LEU A 276 9.00 4.50 11.11
C LEU A 276 7.82 4.59 12.10
N PRO A 277 7.37 5.78 12.54
CA PRO A 277 6.26 5.91 13.49
C PRO A 277 4.90 5.57 12.89
N LEU A 278 4.77 5.49 11.56
CA LEU A 278 3.51 5.22 10.89
C LEU A 278 3.08 3.75 11.02
N PHE A 279 4.05 2.83 11.16
CA PHE A 279 3.79 1.39 11.11
C PHE A 279 3.57 0.83 12.52
N ARG A 280 2.36 0.32 12.77
CA ARG A 280 2.02 -0.35 14.02
C ARG A 280 2.43 -1.82 13.97
N PRO A 281 2.85 -2.44 15.10
CA PRO A 281 3.26 -3.86 15.15
C PRO A 281 2.16 -4.79 14.64
N VAL A 282 0.90 -4.52 15.00
CA VAL A 282 -0.27 -5.17 14.42
C VAL A 282 -1.00 -4.13 13.58
N PRO A 283 -1.13 -4.35 12.27
CA PRO A 283 -1.62 -3.34 11.35
C PRO A 283 -3.16 -3.34 11.29
N TYR A 284 -3.85 -3.05 12.40
CA TYR A 284 -5.29 -2.81 12.36
C TYR A 284 -5.63 -1.50 11.66
N PRO A 285 -6.66 -1.48 10.80
CA PRO A 285 -7.15 -0.25 10.21
C PRO A 285 -7.80 0.65 11.28
N THR A 286 -7.88 1.96 11.00
CA THR A 286 -8.55 2.93 11.87
C THR A 286 -10.03 3.08 11.48
N MET A 287 -10.92 2.79 12.42
CA MET A 287 -12.36 2.94 12.18
C MET A 287 -12.74 4.41 12.00
N GLU A 288 -12.12 5.31 12.76
CA GLU A 288 -12.31 6.75 12.63
C GLU A 288 -11.88 7.28 11.25
N GLY A 289 -10.78 6.75 10.71
CA GLY A 289 -10.31 7.11 9.37
C GLY A 289 -11.21 6.58 8.26
N ILE A 290 -11.80 5.41 8.46
CA ILE A 290 -12.80 4.85 7.55
C ILE A 290 -14.11 5.66 7.62
N GLN A 291 -14.58 6.01 8.85
CA GLN A 291 -15.76 6.85 9.02
C GLN A 291 -15.59 8.21 8.36
N ALA A 292 -14.44 8.87 8.56
CA ALA A 292 -14.15 10.15 7.91
C ALA A 292 -14.21 10.09 6.38
N ALA A 293 -13.78 8.95 5.80
CA ALA A 293 -13.91 8.74 4.36
C ALA A 293 -15.37 8.50 3.93
N LEU A 294 -16.17 7.77 4.72
CA LEU A 294 -17.62 7.62 4.48
C LEU A 294 -18.35 8.96 4.56
N ASP A 295 -18.08 9.77 5.59
CA ASP A 295 -18.67 11.11 5.76
C ASP A 295 -18.33 12.03 4.58
N PHE A 296 -17.10 11.92 4.06
CA PHE A 296 -16.69 12.67 2.88
C PHE A 296 -17.40 12.18 1.61
N LEU A 297 -17.55 10.87 1.44
CA LEU A 297 -18.21 10.27 0.29
C LEU A 297 -19.74 10.51 0.29
N ALA A 298 -20.34 10.73 1.46
CA ALA A 298 -21.77 10.92 1.64
C ALA A 298 -22.36 12.12 0.87
N ASP A 299 -21.52 13.09 0.51
CA ASP A 299 -21.91 14.24 -0.30
C ASP A 299 -22.22 13.84 -1.77
N LYS A 300 -21.62 12.74 -2.25
CA LYS A 300 -21.74 12.26 -3.64
C LYS A 300 -22.41 10.89 -3.74
N GLU A 301 -22.29 10.05 -2.71
CA GLU A 301 -22.80 8.68 -2.67
C GLU A 301 -23.72 8.51 -1.45
N PRO A 302 -25.06 8.57 -1.65
CA PRO A 302 -26.03 8.52 -0.53
C PRO A 302 -25.92 7.26 0.32
N LYS A 303 -25.48 6.11 -0.24
CA LYS A 303 -25.28 4.86 0.52
C LYS A 303 -24.24 5.01 1.62
N ALA A 304 -23.28 5.93 1.47
CA ALA A 304 -22.27 6.18 2.49
C ALA A 304 -22.87 6.68 3.82
N LYS A 305 -24.03 7.35 3.79
CA LYS A 305 -24.74 7.83 5.01
C LYS A 305 -25.24 6.69 5.91
N GLN A 306 -25.51 5.52 5.33
CA GLN A 306 -26.05 4.37 6.05
C GLN A 306 -24.98 3.29 6.30
N ALA A 307 -23.82 3.40 5.64
CA ALA A 307 -22.73 2.46 5.74
C ALA A 307 -21.96 2.63 7.05
N GLN A 308 -21.46 1.55 7.61
CA GLN A 308 -20.63 1.54 8.80
C GLN A 308 -19.21 1.09 8.50
N PRO A 309 -18.17 1.59 9.17
CA PRO A 309 -16.78 1.19 8.95
C PRO A 309 -16.56 -0.32 8.94
N LYS A 310 -17.26 -1.06 9.82
CA LYS A 310 -17.18 -2.52 9.93
C LYS A 310 -17.59 -3.26 8.65
N ASP A 311 -18.41 -2.64 7.80
CA ASP A 311 -18.90 -3.25 6.57
C ASP A 311 -17.78 -3.41 5.51
N PHE A 312 -16.69 -2.68 5.69
CA PHE A 312 -15.57 -2.59 4.74
C PHE A 312 -14.27 -3.26 5.23
N VAL A 313 -14.30 -3.91 6.40
CA VAL A 313 -13.12 -4.55 6.99
C VAL A 313 -13.39 -6.02 7.32
N ASP A 314 -12.34 -6.84 7.25
CA ASP A 314 -12.31 -8.16 7.86
C ASP A 314 -11.10 -8.26 8.80
N LEU A 315 -11.35 -8.09 10.09
CA LEU A 315 -10.32 -8.11 11.13
C LEU A 315 -10.02 -9.52 11.63
N SER A 316 -10.83 -10.52 11.25
CA SER A 316 -10.72 -11.88 11.77
C SER A 316 -9.37 -12.53 11.48
N LEU A 317 -8.75 -12.16 10.35
CA LEU A 317 -7.41 -12.65 9.96
C LEU A 317 -6.31 -12.15 10.92
N LEU A 318 -6.32 -10.87 11.27
CA LEU A 318 -5.35 -10.29 12.21
C LEU A 318 -5.56 -10.83 13.62
N GLN A 319 -6.81 -10.98 14.05
CA GLN A 319 -7.17 -11.58 15.35
C GLN A 319 -6.69 -13.02 15.46
N GLU A 320 -6.79 -13.80 14.38
CA GLU A 320 -6.30 -15.19 14.33
C GLU A 320 -4.77 -15.24 14.43
N ILE A 321 -4.05 -14.31 13.75
CA ILE A 321 -2.60 -14.19 13.83
C ILE A 321 -2.15 -13.84 15.24
N GLU A 322 -2.84 -12.94 15.93
CA GLU A 322 -2.50 -12.55 17.31
C GLU A 322 -2.69 -13.71 18.29
N LYS A 323 -3.84 -14.43 18.20
CA LYS A 323 -4.11 -15.60 19.04
C LYS A 323 -3.01 -16.66 18.89
N THR A 324 -2.58 -16.93 17.66
CA THR A 324 -1.54 -17.94 17.40
C THR A 324 -0.15 -17.47 17.84
N SER A 325 0.09 -16.17 17.93
CA SER A 325 1.37 -15.60 18.39
C SER A 325 1.46 -15.50 19.93
N SER A 326 0.32 -15.26 20.60
CA SER A 326 0.23 -15.17 22.06
C SER A 326 0.25 -16.53 22.76
N GLY A 327 0.02 -17.61 22.03
CA GLY A 327 0.00 -18.98 22.53
C GLY A 327 1.35 -19.72 22.43
N LYS A 328 2.47 -19.03 22.14
CA LYS A 328 3.79 -19.63 22.28
C LYS A 328 4.25 -19.45 23.73
N PRO A 329 4.62 -20.57 24.42
CA PRO A 329 5.10 -20.56 25.81
C PRO A 329 6.40 -19.76 25.94
#